data_b0c57bb5154e2b8685b70fea58d860d9
#
_entry.id   b0c57bb5154e2b8685b70fea58d860d9
#
_cell.length_a   1.000
_cell.length_b   1.000
_cell.length_c   1.000
_cell.angle_alpha   90.00
_cell.angle_beta   90.00
_cell.angle_gamma   90.00
#
_symmetry.space_group_name_H-M   'P 1'
#
loop_
_entity.id
_entity.type
_entity.pdbx_description
1 polymer ?
#
loop_
_entity_poly.entity_id
_entity_poly.type
_entity_poly.pdbx_seq_one_letter_code
_entity_poly.pdbx_strand_id
1 'polypeptide(L)'
;MTQPTDFLSHLNPSQRQAVEHYCGPLLVVAGAGSGKTRALTYRIANLVLTHRVDPENILAVTFTNKAAREMKERIEKLFADREAHSQFGKSFESLPSYEQTKLKSKVYKTITKDLWIGTFHALCSRILRFDIEKFQDEKGRRWNRSFSIFDESDAQSLVKDIVTNRLNLDDKKFDPRSVRFAISNAKNQSWSPQDLEREQPNYRGRVIANVYAMYQDALVANNALDFDDLILMPVKLFRQNEQVRAYWHKRFRHVLVDEYQDTNRTQYDLIRLLVTNGDDTQSFTDWEYRSVFVVGDADQSIYSFRAADFTILMGFQRDFGDCLPDDDTRTMVKLEENYRSTENILDVANQLIENNTERIDKVLKPTRGSGEAIFCYRADDETAEAEFVVQQIRTLEAKHPELHWGKFAILYRTNAQSRALEDVLVRHQVP
;
A
#
# COMPACT_ATOMS: atom_id res chain seq x y z
N MET A 1 -9.67 -30.48 -29.34
CA MET A 1 -9.92 -29.24 -28.57
C MET A 1 -9.34 -29.46 -27.16
N THR A 2 -8.13 -29.06 -26.92
CA THR A 2 -7.53 -29.07 -25.57
C THR A 2 -8.34 -28.14 -24.69
N GLN A 3 -8.91 -28.65 -23.60
CA GLN A 3 -9.57 -27.82 -22.59
C GLN A 3 -8.57 -26.68 -22.18
N PRO A 4 -9.05 -25.43 -22.07
CA PRO A 4 -8.19 -24.38 -21.58
C PRO A 4 -7.73 -24.79 -20.19
N THR A 5 -6.41 -24.96 -20.02
CA THR A 5 -5.82 -25.23 -18.70
C THR A 5 -6.34 -24.17 -17.74
N ASP A 6 -7.00 -24.60 -16.68
CA ASP A 6 -7.49 -23.73 -15.61
C ASP A 6 -6.30 -22.97 -15.03
N PHE A 7 -6.16 -21.69 -15.40
CA PHE A 7 -5.02 -20.86 -14.95
C PHE A 7 -4.99 -20.65 -13.43
N LEU A 8 -6.09 -20.99 -12.73
CA LEU A 8 -6.21 -20.96 -11.28
C LEU A 8 -5.72 -22.25 -10.61
N SER A 9 -5.38 -23.28 -11.37
CA SER A 9 -4.97 -24.62 -10.85
C SER A 9 -3.73 -24.56 -9.95
N HIS A 10 -2.92 -23.51 -10.06
CA HIS A 10 -1.71 -23.31 -9.24
C HIS A 10 -1.97 -22.57 -7.92
N LEU A 11 -3.21 -22.18 -7.64
CA LEU A 11 -3.61 -21.52 -6.40
C LEU A 11 -4.02 -22.57 -5.37
N ASN A 12 -3.67 -22.33 -4.10
CA ASN A 12 -4.24 -23.13 -3.02
C ASN A 12 -5.74 -22.80 -2.82
N PRO A 13 -6.50 -23.61 -2.08
CA PRO A 13 -7.94 -23.42 -1.93
C PRO A 13 -8.33 -22.02 -1.44
N SER A 14 -7.65 -21.46 -0.43
CA SER A 14 -7.94 -20.13 0.10
C SER A 14 -7.61 -19.02 -0.91
N GLN A 15 -6.47 -19.13 -1.59
CA GLN A 15 -6.12 -18.18 -2.66
C GLN A 15 -7.14 -18.24 -3.80
N ARG A 16 -7.57 -19.45 -4.18
CA ARG A 16 -8.58 -19.65 -5.22
C ARG A 16 -9.93 -19.06 -4.82
N GLN A 17 -10.38 -19.29 -3.59
CA GLN A 17 -11.60 -18.70 -3.05
C GLN A 17 -11.55 -17.15 -3.12
N ALA A 18 -10.44 -16.54 -2.69
CA ALA A 18 -10.26 -15.09 -2.77
C ALA A 18 -10.29 -14.57 -4.22
N VAL A 19 -9.67 -15.30 -5.15
CA VAL A 19 -9.60 -14.90 -6.57
C VAL A 19 -10.94 -15.06 -7.27
N GLU A 20 -11.70 -16.09 -6.98
CA GLU A 20 -13.01 -16.38 -7.59
C GLU A 20 -14.15 -15.50 -7.06
N HIS A 21 -13.99 -14.84 -5.89
CA HIS A 21 -14.98 -13.93 -5.34
C HIS A 21 -15.21 -12.73 -6.29
N TYR A 22 -16.25 -12.74 -7.09
CA TYR A 22 -16.43 -11.76 -8.18
C TYR A 22 -16.91 -10.40 -7.71
N CYS A 23 -18.04 -10.32 -7.04
CA CYS A 23 -18.72 -9.08 -6.63
C CYS A 23 -18.78 -8.96 -5.11
N GLY A 24 -18.96 -7.75 -4.63
CA GLY A 24 -19.06 -7.48 -3.20
C GLY A 24 -17.71 -7.14 -2.55
N PRO A 25 -17.75 -6.91 -1.24
CA PRO A 25 -16.56 -6.67 -0.43
C PRO A 25 -15.83 -7.99 -0.13
N LEU A 26 -14.51 -7.94 -0.09
CA LEU A 26 -13.68 -9.04 0.41
C LEU A 26 -12.43 -8.52 1.11
N LEU A 27 -12.25 -8.93 2.35
CA LEU A 27 -11.01 -8.80 3.10
C LEU A 27 -10.20 -10.09 2.98
N VAL A 28 -8.98 -9.99 2.49
CA VAL A 28 -8.02 -11.09 2.48
C VAL A 28 -7.00 -10.85 3.58
N VAL A 29 -7.13 -11.58 4.68
CA VAL A 29 -6.16 -11.56 5.79
C VAL A 29 -5.02 -12.48 5.42
N ALA A 30 -3.88 -11.90 5.09
CA ALA A 30 -2.80 -12.64 4.45
C ALA A 30 -1.48 -12.43 5.19
N GLY A 31 -1.04 -13.42 5.93
CA GLY A 31 0.23 -13.38 6.64
C GLY A 31 1.45 -13.18 5.75
N ALA A 32 2.60 -12.90 6.36
CA ALA A 32 3.86 -12.77 5.61
C ALA A 32 4.14 -14.04 4.79
N GLY A 33 4.50 -13.88 3.53
CA GLY A 33 4.85 -15.03 2.67
C GLY A 33 3.70 -15.94 2.22
N SER A 34 2.44 -15.56 2.47
CA SER A 34 1.24 -16.34 2.10
C SER A 34 0.77 -16.12 0.66
N GLY A 35 1.43 -15.26 -0.10
CA GLY A 35 1.10 -15.00 -1.51
C GLY A 35 0.09 -13.87 -1.72
N LYS A 36 0.05 -12.84 -0.86
CA LYS A 36 -0.77 -11.62 -1.04
C LYS A 36 -0.77 -11.10 -2.48
N THR A 37 0.41 -10.76 -2.99
CA THR A 37 0.57 -10.21 -4.34
C THR A 37 0.14 -11.20 -5.43
N ARG A 38 0.28 -12.51 -5.18
CA ARG A 38 -0.20 -13.55 -6.08
C ARG A 38 -1.72 -13.53 -6.18
N ALA A 39 -2.42 -13.49 -5.04
CA ALA A 39 -3.87 -13.40 -5.00
C ALA A 39 -4.38 -12.15 -5.74
N LEU A 40 -3.77 -10.97 -5.51
CA LEU A 40 -4.09 -9.73 -6.22
C LEU A 40 -3.89 -9.86 -7.75
N THR A 41 -2.74 -10.38 -8.19
CA THR A 41 -2.43 -10.55 -9.61
C THR A 41 -3.43 -11.48 -10.31
N TYR A 42 -3.70 -12.64 -9.69
CA TYR A 42 -4.65 -13.60 -10.23
C TYR A 42 -6.09 -13.12 -10.17
N ARG A 43 -6.44 -12.30 -9.16
CA ARG A 43 -7.74 -11.64 -9.08
C ARG A 43 -7.96 -10.71 -10.28
N ILE A 44 -7.00 -9.86 -10.61
CA ILE A 44 -7.07 -8.98 -11.78
C ILE A 44 -7.21 -9.82 -13.06
N ALA A 45 -6.42 -10.87 -13.18
CA ALA A 45 -6.52 -11.77 -14.33
C ALA A 45 -7.89 -12.44 -14.42
N ASN A 46 -8.46 -12.89 -13.31
CA ASN A 46 -9.78 -13.51 -13.27
C ASN A 46 -10.89 -12.53 -13.68
N LEU A 47 -10.83 -11.28 -13.19
CA LEU A 47 -11.76 -10.22 -13.59
C LEU A 47 -11.76 -10.01 -15.12
N VAL A 48 -10.58 -9.89 -15.72
CA VAL A 48 -10.46 -9.64 -17.16
C VAL A 48 -10.78 -10.87 -18.00
N LEU A 49 -10.28 -12.05 -17.63
CA LEU A 49 -10.35 -13.26 -18.47
C LEU A 49 -11.67 -14.00 -18.32
N THR A 50 -12.15 -14.16 -17.11
CA THR A 50 -13.36 -14.95 -16.80
C THR A 50 -14.61 -14.07 -16.84
N HIS A 51 -14.54 -12.92 -16.15
CA HIS A 51 -15.71 -12.04 -16.01
C HIS A 51 -15.80 -10.95 -17.08
N ARG A 52 -14.82 -10.88 -18.00
CA ARG A 52 -14.80 -9.93 -19.12
C ARG A 52 -14.89 -8.47 -18.68
N VAL A 53 -14.35 -8.17 -17.51
CA VAL A 53 -14.26 -6.80 -17.00
C VAL A 53 -13.27 -6.02 -17.85
N ASP A 54 -13.67 -4.85 -18.31
CA ASP A 54 -12.76 -3.95 -19.03
C ASP A 54 -11.63 -3.50 -18.11
N PRO A 55 -10.35 -3.57 -18.55
CA PRO A 55 -9.21 -3.18 -17.74
C PRO A 55 -9.32 -1.78 -17.13
N GLU A 56 -9.94 -0.83 -17.83
CA GLU A 56 -10.15 0.54 -17.34
C GLU A 56 -11.11 0.64 -16.13
N ASN A 57 -11.90 -0.40 -15.86
CA ASN A 57 -12.79 -0.47 -14.70
C ASN A 57 -12.11 -1.05 -13.44
N ILE A 58 -10.83 -1.37 -13.52
CA ILE A 58 -10.04 -1.95 -12.44
C ILE A 58 -9.06 -0.92 -11.92
N LEU A 59 -9.18 -0.61 -10.62
CA LEU A 59 -8.25 0.22 -9.86
C LEU A 59 -7.50 -0.67 -8.86
N ALA A 60 -6.18 -0.79 -8.99
CA ALA A 60 -5.34 -1.51 -8.05
C ALA A 60 -4.32 -0.57 -7.39
N VAL A 61 -4.44 -0.42 -6.08
CA VAL A 61 -3.64 0.50 -5.29
C VAL A 61 -2.59 -0.27 -4.50
N THR A 62 -1.34 0.17 -4.57
CA THR A 62 -0.22 -0.37 -3.81
C THR A 62 0.43 0.72 -2.97
N PHE A 63 1.27 0.30 -2.01
CA PHE A 63 1.91 1.25 -1.10
C PHE A 63 3.19 1.87 -1.66
N THR A 64 3.89 1.17 -2.57
CA THR A 64 5.16 1.63 -3.15
C THR A 64 5.17 1.54 -4.68
N ASN A 65 5.96 2.42 -5.32
CA ASN A 65 6.15 2.37 -6.77
C ASN A 65 6.81 1.05 -7.22
N LYS A 66 7.64 0.45 -6.37
CA LYS A 66 8.25 -0.87 -6.63
C LYS A 66 7.16 -1.94 -6.69
N ALA A 67 6.28 -2.00 -5.69
CA ALA A 67 5.19 -2.97 -5.65
C ALA A 67 4.23 -2.80 -6.85
N ALA A 68 3.91 -1.56 -7.23
CA ALA A 68 3.09 -1.28 -8.41
C ALA A 68 3.73 -1.80 -9.71
N ARG A 69 5.05 -1.62 -9.87
CA ARG A 69 5.80 -2.11 -11.02
C ARG A 69 5.83 -3.63 -11.04
N GLU A 70 6.18 -4.26 -9.93
CA GLU A 70 6.20 -5.73 -9.81
C GLU A 70 4.81 -6.33 -10.09
N MET A 71 3.74 -5.71 -9.63
CA MET A 71 2.37 -6.15 -9.91
C MET A 71 2.07 -6.10 -11.41
N LYS A 72 2.42 -4.99 -12.09
CA LYS A 72 2.26 -4.87 -13.54
C LYS A 72 3.05 -5.94 -14.30
N GLU A 73 4.31 -6.13 -13.96
CA GLU A 73 5.18 -7.14 -14.59
C GLU A 73 4.63 -8.56 -14.43
N ARG A 74 4.10 -8.89 -13.25
CA ARG A 74 3.47 -10.20 -12.98
C ARG A 74 2.18 -10.39 -13.78
N ILE A 75 1.37 -9.36 -13.90
CA ILE A 75 0.17 -9.38 -14.73
C ILE A 75 0.54 -9.57 -16.20
N GLU A 76 1.48 -8.80 -16.71
CA GLU A 76 1.97 -8.93 -18.10
C GLU A 76 2.52 -10.31 -18.39
N LYS A 77 3.31 -10.87 -17.47
CA LYS A 77 3.86 -12.24 -17.59
C LYS A 77 2.73 -13.26 -17.63
N LEU A 78 1.74 -13.18 -16.75
CA LEU A 78 0.63 -14.12 -16.67
C LEU A 78 -0.22 -14.11 -17.95
N PHE A 79 -0.53 -12.93 -18.48
CA PHE A 79 -1.27 -12.81 -19.73
C PHE A 79 -0.43 -13.24 -20.95
N ALA A 80 0.86 -12.91 -20.98
CA ALA A 80 1.77 -13.32 -22.04
C ALA A 80 1.97 -14.83 -22.07
N ASP A 81 2.08 -15.47 -20.90
CA ASP A 81 2.19 -16.94 -20.81
C ASP A 81 0.92 -17.62 -21.32
N ARG A 82 -0.26 -17.13 -20.96
CA ARG A 82 -1.53 -17.62 -21.49
C ARG A 82 -1.64 -17.48 -23.02
N GLU A 83 -1.26 -16.32 -23.56
CA GLU A 83 -1.23 -16.09 -25.02
C GLU A 83 -0.22 -17.02 -25.69
N ALA A 84 0.95 -17.27 -25.09
CA ALA A 84 1.96 -18.19 -25.58
C ALA A 84 1.43 -19.62 -25.66
N HIS A 85 0.76 -20.09 -24.60
CA HIS A 85 0.13 -21.41 -24.62
C HIS A 85 -0.99 -21.51 -25.67
N SER A 86 -1.82 -20.47 -25.79
CA SER A 86 -2.91 -20.44 -26.78
C SER A 86 -2.42 -20.43 -28.22
N GLN A 87 -1.34 -19.67 -28.53
CA GLN A 87 -0.86 -19.51 -29.90
C GLN A 87 0.17 -20.55 -30.32
N PHE A 88 1.04 -20.99 -29.39
CA PHE A 88 2.20 -21.82 -29.70
C PHE A 88 2.20 -23.17 -28.96
N GLY A 89 1.28 -23.40 -28.02
CA GLY A 89 1.29 -24.60 -27.16
C GLY A 89 2.50 -24.69 -26.24
N LYS A 90 3.18 -23.57 -25.95
CA LYS A 90 4.44 -23.50 -25.18
C LYS A 90 4.35 -22.43 -24.10
N SER A 91 5.19 -22.55 -23.04
CA SER A 91 5.31 -21.51 -22.04
C SER A 91 5.99 -20.25 -22.63
N PHE A 92 5.64 -19.09 -22.10
CA PHE A 92 6.22 -17.81 -22.52
C PHE A 92 7.77 -17.82 -22.46
N GLU A 93 8.35 -18.40 -21.41
CA GLU A 93 9.80 -18.44 -21.19
C GLU A 93 10.54 -19.32 -22.20
N SER A 94 9.86 -20.29 -22.80
CA SER A 94 10.43 -21.18 -23.81
C SER A 94 10.42 -20.61 -25.24
N LEU A 95 9.79 -19.43 -25.42
CA LEU A 95 9.71 -18.80 -26.75
C LEU A 95 10.98 -17.98 -27.05
N PRO A 96 11.33 -17.80 -28.34
CA PRO A 96 12.39 -16.88 -28.76
C PRO A 96 12.11 -15.45 -28.29
N SER A 97 13.17 -14.69 -27.99
CA SER A 97 13.08 -13.32 -27.47
C SER A 97 12.21 -12.38 -28.33
N TYR A 98 12.21 -12.55 -29.64
CA TYR A 98 11.34 -11.79 -30.55
C TYR A 98 9.85 -12.05 -30.28
N GLU A 99 9.44 -13.30 -30.14
CA GLU A 99 8.05 -13.67 -29.85
C GLU A 99 7.63 -13.22 -28.45
N GLN A 100 8.53 -13.33 -27.47
CA GLN A 100 8.29 -12.80 -26.12
C GLN A 100 8.01 -11.28 -26.15
N THR A 101 8.82 -10.52 -26.88
CA THR A 101 8.65 -9.06 -27.02
C THR A 101 7.32 -8.71 -27.71
N LYS A 102 6.96 -9.44 -28.74
CA LYS A 102 5.69 -9.27 -29.48
C LYS A 102 4.48 -9.53 -28.58
N LEU A 103 4.51 -10.61 -27.80
CA LEU A 103 3.44 -10.94 -26.85
C LEU A 103 3.33 -9.90 -25.73
N LYS A 104 4.42 -9.48 -25.13
CA LYS A 104 4.42 -8.40 -24.14
C LYS A 104 3.82 -7.10 -24.70
N SER A 105 4.22 -6.71 -25.91
CA SER A 105 3.68 -5.51 -26.56
C SER A 105 2.17 -5.65 -26.84
N LYS A 106 1.69 -6.84 -27.22
CA LYS A 106 0.27 -7.11 -27.39
C LYS A 106 -0.49 -6.96 -26.07
N VAL A 107 -0.02 -7.64 -25.01
CA VAL A 107 -0.61 -7.57 -23.65
C VAL A 107 -0.65 -6.14 -23.13
N TYR A 108 0.47 -5.40 -23.28
CA TYR A 108 0.51 -3.99 -22.88
C TYR A 108 -0.60 -3.17 -23.58
N LYS A 109 -0.72 -3.28 -24.90
CA LYS A 109 -1.69 -2.50 -25.70
C LYS A 109 -3.15 -2.85 -25.42
N THR A 110 -3.43 -4.11 -25.10
CA THR A 110 -4.81 -4.61 -24.94
C THR A 110 -5.29 -4.65 -23.50
N ILE A 111 -4.39 -4.65 -22.51
CA ILE A 111 -4.74 -4.88 -21.12
C ILE A 111 -4.03 -3.87 -20.20
N THR A 112 -2.70 -3.95 -20.10
CA THR A 112 -1.95 -3.26 -19.02
C THR A 112 -1.99 -1.75 -19.13
N LYS A 113 -2.07 -1.21 -20.35
CA LYS A 113 -2.16 0.23 -20.62
C LYS A 113 -3.38 0.87 -19.96
N ASP A 114 -4.51 0.17 -19.95
CA ASP A 114 -5.79 0.67 -19.50
C ASP A 114 -6.07 0.34 -18.01
N LEU A 115 -5.30 -0.58 -17.42
CA LEU A 115 -5.34 -0.86 -15.99
C LEU A 115 -4.83 0.34 -15.18
N TRP A 116 -5.56 0.69 -14.13
CA TRP A 116 -5.13 1.72 -13.18
C TRP A 116 -4.41 1.05 -12.00
N ILE A 117 -3.10 0.87 -12.14
CA ILE A 117 -2.24 0.29 -11.11
C ILE A 117 -1.18 1.31 -10.70
N GLY A 118 -1.09 1.62 -9.41
CA GLY A 118 -0.13 2.59 -8.89
C GLY A 118 -0.24 2.80 -7.39
N THR A 119 0.55 3.74 -6.88
CA THR A 119 0.40 4.21 -5.50
C THR A 119 -0.79 5.17 -5.40
N PHE A 120 -1.33 5.36 -4.18
CA PHE A 120 -2.37 6.37 -3.95
C PHE A 120 -2.01 7.72 -4.57
N HIS A 121 -0.79 8.21 -4.31
CA HIS A 121 -0.32 9.51 -4.84
C HIS A 121 -0.33 9.57 -6.36
N ALA A 122 0.17 8.54 -7.03
CA ALA A 122 0.23 8.52 -8.50
C ALA A 122 -1.16 8.49 -9.13
N LEU A 123 -2.07 7.68 -8.59
CA LEU A 123 -3.43 7.53 -9.08
C LEU A 123 -4.27 8.78 -8.79
N CYS A 124 -4.16 9.34 -7.59
CA CYS A 124 -4.81 10.59 -7.19
C CYS A 124 -4.32 11.79 -8.00
N SER A 125 -3.02 11.91 -8.21
CA SER A 125 -2.45 12.95 -9.09
C SER A 125 -3.03 12.86 -10.50
N ARG A 126 -3.19 11.64 -11.02
CA ARG A 126 -3.81 11.43 -12.35
C ARG A 126 -5.30 11.84 -12.34
N ILE A 127 -6.07 11.53 -11.31
CA ILE A 127 -7.47 11.98 -11.16
C ILE A 127 -7.53 13.51 -11.12
N LEU A 128 -6.67 14.15 -10.31
CA LEU A 128 -6.63 15.61 -10.20
C LEU A 128 -6.26 16.30 -11.52
N ARG A 129 -5.37 15.72 -12.32
CA ARG A 129 -5.06 16.26 -13.67
C ARG A 129 -6.28 16.27 -14.61
N PHE A 130 -7.31 15.45 -14.34
CA PHE A 130 -8.57 15.50 -15.10
C PHE A 130 -9.55 16.52 -14.53
N ASP A 131 -9.71 16.60 -13.21
CA ASP A 131 -10.90 17.19 -12.61
C ASP A 131 -10.66 18.28 -11.56
N ILE A 132 -9.41 18.64 -11.21
CA ILE A 132 -9.12 19.60 -10.13
C ILE A 132 -9.77 20.98 -10.35
N GLU A 133 -9.96 21.41 -11.60
CA GLU A 133 -10.60 22.68 -11.96
C GLU A 133 -12.07 22.76 -11.54
N LYS A 134 -12.68 21.61 -11.26
CA LYS A 134 -14.08 21.51 -10.77
C LYS A 134 -14.19 21.66 -9.25
N PHE A 135 -13.05 21.73 -8.55
CA PHE A 135 -13.01 21.97 -7.10
C PHE A 135 -12.84 23.47 -6.81
N GLN A 136 -13.55 23.94 -5.79
CA GLN A 136 -13.35 25.26 -5.19
C GLN A 136 -13.10 25.10 -3.70
N ASP A 137 -12.12 25.83 -3.17
CA ASP A 137 -11.98 25.91 -1.73
C ASP A 137 -13.05 26.82 -1.09
N GLU A 138 -13.05 26.91 0.25
CA GLU A 138 -13.99 27.72 1.01
C GLU A 138 -13.94 29.23 0.67
N LYS A 139 -12.82 29.70 0.11
CA LYS A 139 -12.60 31.08 -0.36
C LYS A 139 -12.95 31.27 -1.85
N GLY A 140 -13.50 30.23 -2.52
CA GLY A 140 -13.87 30.26 -3.92
C GLY A 140 -12.68 30.16 -4.90
N ARG A 141 -11.48 29.83 -4.42
CA ARG A 141 -10.28 29.70 -5.24
C ARG A 141 -10.20 28.32 -5.89
N ARG A 142 -9.50 28.24 -7.01
CA ARG A 142 -9.37 27.01 -7.81
C ARG A 142 -7.91 26.76 -8.14
N TRP A 143 -7.60 25.49 -8.36
CA TRP A 143 -6.37 25.05 -9.00
C TRP A 143 -6.61 24.78 -10.48
N ASN A 144 -5.59 24.91 -11.29
CA ASN A 144 -5.62 24.44 -12.67
C ASN A 144 -4.87 23.11 -12.82
N ARG A 145 -5.07 22.43 -13.95
CA ARG A 145 -4.50 21.09 -14.23
C ARG A 145 -2.97 21.06 -14.28
N SER A 146 -2.32 22.19 -14.50
CA SER A 146 -0.85 22.30 -14.53
C SER A 146 -0.23 22.52 -13.16
N PHE A 147 -0.96 22.23 -12.07
CA PHE A 147 -0.45 22.40 -10.71
C PHE A 147 0.92 21.75 -10.52
N SER A 148 1.80 22.41 -9.75
CA SER A 148 3.06 21.85 -9.31
C SER A 148 2.88 20.98 -8.05
N ILE A 149 3.81 20.04 -7.87
CA ILE A 149 3.84 19.19 -6.67
C ILE A 149 5.04 19.63 -5.86
N PHE A 150 4.78 20.17 -4.65
CA PHE A 150 5.82 20.52 -3.70
C PHE A 150 6.32 19.25 -3.03
N ASP A 151 7.63 19.04 -3.06
CA ASP A 151 8.27 17.98 -2.32
C ASP A 151 8.42 18.34 -0.83
N GLU A 152 9.01 17.43 -0.04
CA GLU A 152 9.17 17.67 1.40
C GLU A 152 10.08 18.86 1.69
N SER A 153 11.07 19.14 0.84
CA SER A 153 11.96 20.30 0.98
C SER A 153 11.22 21.60 0.72
N ASP A 154 10.41 21.65 -0.33
CA ASP A 154 9.57 22.80 -0.68
C ASP A 154 8.55 23.09 0.44
N ALA A 155 7.86 22.06 0.89
CA ALA A 155 6.86 22.12 1.94
C ALA A 155 7.48 22.61 3.27
N GLN A 156 8.63 22.06 3.65
CA GLN A 156 9.38 22.44 4.84
C GLN A 156 9.86 23.89 4.77
N SER A 157 10.35 24.33 3.60
CA SER A 157 10.82 25.70 3.39
C SER A 157 9.68 26.70 3.51
N LEU A 158 8.52 26.38 2.96
CA LEU A 158 7.32 27.22 3.06
C LEU A 158 6.81 27.32 4.50
N VAL A 159 6.74 26.21 5.25
CA VAL A 159 6.36 26.23 6.67
C VAL A 159 7.35 27.03 7.49
N LYS A 160 8.65 26.88 7.22
CA LYS A 160 9.69 27.68 7.88
C LYS A 160 9.51 29.17 7.64
N ASP A 161 9.26 29.59 6.40
CA ASP A 161 8.99 30.99 6.06
C ASP A 161 7.79 31.54 6.85
N ILE A 162 6.69 30.78 6.93
CA ILE A 162 5.49 31.18 7.66
C ILE A 162 5.79 31.34 9.16
N VAL A 163 6.44 30.33 9.76
CA VAL A 163 6.73 30.33 11.20
C VAL A 163 7.70 31.44 11.59
N THR A 164 8.83 31.59 10.87
CA THR A 164 9.90 32.49 11.26
C THR A 164 9.74 33.92 10.73
N ASN A 165 9.36 34.08 9.45
CA ASN A 165 9.35 35.40 8.81
C ASN A 165 7.97 36.09 8.87
N ARG A 166 6.87 35.34 8.66
CA ARG A 166 5.53 35.95 8.62
C ARG A 166 4.89 36.09 9.98
N LEU A 167 5.02 35.07 10.83
CA LEU A 167 4.42 35.06 12.17
C LEU A 167 5.43 35.39 13.29
N ASN A 168 6.71 35.43 12.97
CA ASN A 168 7.81 35.72 13.93
C ASN A 168 7.66 34.90 15.22
N LEU A 169 7.36 33.59 15.08
CA LEU A 169 7.20 32.67 16.18
C LEU A 169 8.58 32.21 16.71
N ASP A 170 8.65 31.94 18.01
CA ASP A 170 9.81 31.33 18.65
C ASP A 170 10.03 29.91 18.07
N ASP A 171 11.11 29.70 17.33
CA ASP A 171 11.48 28.48 16.68
C ASP A 171 11.80 27.31 17.64
N LYS A 172 12.15 27.62 18.89
CA LYS A 172 12.31 26.60 19.93
C LYS A 172 10.98 26.03 20.41
N LYS A 173 9.92 26.85 20.38
CA LYS A 173 8.56 26.41 20.74
C LYS A 173 7.77 25.86 19.55
N PHE A 174 8.02 26.41 18.37
CA PHE A 174 7.36 26.07 17.10
C PHE A 174 8.40 25.66 16.05
N ASP A 175 9.19 24.63 16.35
CA ASP A 175 10.13 24.08 15.37
C ASP A 175 9.42 23.79 14.06
N PRO A 176 9.88 24.37 12.94
CA PRO A 176 9.19 24.23 11.63
C PRO A 176 8.99 22.79 11.17
N ARG A 177 9.89 21.85 11.53
CA ARG A 177 9.74 20.44 11.19
C ARG A 177 8.59 19.81 11.97
N SER A 178 8.50 20.11 13.26
CA SER A 178 7.42 19.66 14.13
C SER A 178 6.06 20.22 13.69
N VAL A 179 6.02 21.49 13.27
CA VAL A 179 4.81 22.14 12.73
C VAL A 179 4.41 21.50 11.39
N ARG A 180 5.36 21.29 10.47
CA ARG A 180 5.10 20.60 9.19
C ARG A 180 4.55 19.19 9.41
N PHE A 181 5.15 18.45 10.36
CA PHE A 181 4.66 17.11 10.73
C PHE A 181 3.22 17.12 11.27
N ALA A 182 2.88 18.11 12.12
CA ALA A 182 1.53 18.26 12.65
C ALA A 182 0.50 18.59 11.53
N ILE A 183 0.88 19.44 10.55
CA ILE A 183 0.04 19.73 9.37
C ILE A 183 -0.16 18.47 8.53
N SER A 184 0.90 17.69 8.27
CA SER A 184 0.82 16.43 7.55
C SER A 184 -0.13 15.46 8.24
N ASN A 185 0.01 15.29 9.56
CA ASN A 185 -0.91 14.43 10.33
C ASN A 185 -2.36 14.89 10.23
N ALA A 186 -2.63 16.19 10.31
CA ALA A 186 -3.97 16.73 10.15
C ALA A 186 -4.56 16.40 8.75
N LYS A 187 -3.76 16.58 7.69
CA LYS A 187 -4.17 16.22 6.33
C LYS A 187 -4.45 14.72 6.19
N ASN A 188 -3.64 13.86 6.82
CA ASN A 188 -3.81 12.40 6.81
C ASN A 188 -5.04 11.93 7.64
N GLN A 189 -5.58 12.80 8.50
CA GLN A 189 -6.86 12.59 9.19
C GLN A 189 -8.04 13.26 8.47
N SER A 190 -7.85 13.80 7.28
CA SER A 190 -8.83 14.61 6.54
C SER A 190 -9.26 15.89 7.29
N TRP A 191 -8.46 16.40 8.22
CA TRP A 191 -8.78 17.60 8.99
C TRP A 191 -8.45 18.87 8.22
N SER A 192 -9.37 19.84 8.29
CA SER A 192 -9.13 21.23 7.93
C SER A 192 -8.34 21.96 9.04
N PRO A 193 -7.84 23.19 8.81
CA PRO A 193 -7.30 24.02 9.89
C PRO A 193 -8.27 24.20 11.07
N GLN A 194 -9.55 24.35 10.78
CA GLN A 194 -10.61 24.50 11.79
C GLN A 194 -10.82 23.18 12.57
N ASP A 195 -10.78 22.05 11.91
CA ASP A 195 -10.85 20.75 12.59
C ASP A 195 -9.65 20.54 13.51
N LEU A 196 -8.43 20.89 13.07
CA LEU A 196 -7.24 20.81 13.89
C LEU A 196 -7.35 21.69 15.16
N GLU A 197 -7.87 22.91 15.03
CA GLU A 197 -8.12 23.78 16.18
C GLU A 197 -9.13 23.19 17.15
N ARG A 198 -10.21 22.55 16.64
CA ARG A 198 -11.25 21.90 17.44
C ARG A 198 -10.72 20.67 18.18
N GLU A 199 -9.95 19.83 17.50
CA GLU A 199 -9.39 18.59 18.07
C GLU A 199 -8.23 18.86 19.03
N GLN A 200 -7.52 19.99 18.84
CA GLN A 200 -6.41 20.44 19.70
C GLN A 200 -6.65 21.87 20.21
N PRO A 201 -7.60 22.09 21.14
CA PRO A 201 -8.05 23.43 21.55
C PRO A 201 -7.07 24.18 22.46
N ASN A 202 -5.81 23.73 22.57
CA ASN A 202 -4.76 24.40 23.33
C ASN A 202 -4.06 25.50 22.49
N TYR A 203 -3.22 26.33 23.15
CA TYR A 203 -2.50 27.39 22.47
C TYR A 203 -1.66 26.92 21.28
N ARG A 204 -0.93 25.80 21.47
CA ARG A 204 -0.10 25.23 20.39
C ARG A 204 -0.94 24.79 19.19
N GLY A 205 -2.06 24.11 19.42
CA GLY A 205 -2.97 23.65 18.36
C GLY A 205 -3.53 24.82 17.55
N ARG A 206 -3.97 25.90 18.21
CA ARG A 206 -4.47 27.11 17.54
C ARG A 206 -3.39 27.78 16.67
N VAL A 207 -2.15 27.87 17.16
CA VAL A 207 -1.05 28.44 16.38
C VAL A 207 -0.74 27.56 15.16
N ILE A 208 -0.67 26.24 15.33
CA ILE A 208 -0.44 25.32 14.21
C ILE A 208 -1.59 25.39 13.20
N ALA A 209 -2.84 25.47 13.65
CA ALA A 209 -4.00 25.64 12.76
C ALA A 209 -3.89 26.93 11.93
N ASN A 210 -3.44 28.03 12.53
CA ASN A 210 -3.19 29.28 11.80
C ASN A 210 -2.05 29.12 10.77
N VAL A 211 -0.93 28.49 11.16
CA VAL A 211 0.16 28.18 10.19
C VAL A 211 -0.36 27.30 9.06
N TYR A 212 -1.18 26.30 9.36
CA TYR A 212 -1.79 25.41 8.37
C TYR A 212 -2.67 26.18 7.38
N ALA A 213 -3.52 27.11 7.87
CA ALA A 213 -4.34 27.96 7.00
C ALA A 213 -3.48 28.82 6.06
N MET A 214 -2.43 29.48 6.58
CA MET A 214 -1.49 30.27 5.78
C MET A 214 -0.69 29.41 4.78
N TYR A 215 -0.34 28.19 5.17
CA TYR A 215 0.34 27.23 4.31
C TYR A 215 -0.55 26.83 3.11
N GLN A 216 -1.83 26.54 3.36
CA GLN A 216 -2.79 26.25 2.29
C GLN A 216 -3.01 27.46 1.38
N ASP A 217 -3.09 28.68 1.93
CA ASP A 217 -3.19 29.91 1.13
C ASP A 217 -2.01 30.08 0.18
N ALA A 218 -0.81 29.79 0.66
CA ALA A 218 0.42 29.88 -0.13
C ALA A 218 0.48 28.80 -1.21
N LEU A 219 0.04 27.57 -0.94
CA LEU A 219 -0.06 26.50 -1.94
C LEU A 219 -1.01 26.89 -3.08
N VAL A 220 -2.22 27.41 -2.74
CA VAL A 220 -3.17 27.88 -3.75
C VAL A 220 -2.58 28.99 -4.61
N ALA A 221 -1.96 30.00 -3.97
CA ALA A 221 -1.35 31.13 -4.68
C ALA A 221 -0.27 30.69 -5.68
N ASN A 222 0.43 29.60 -5.40
CA ASN A 222 1.42 29.00 -6.28
C ASN A 222 0.86 27.95 -7.25
N ASN A 223 -0.44 27.74 -7.29
CA ASN A 223 -1.05 26.62 -8.00
C ASN A 223 -0.33 25.29 -7.70
N ALA A 224 -0.09 25.01 -6.42
CA ALA A 224 0.68 23.88 -5.94
C ALA A 224 -0.13 22.98 -5.01
N LEU A 225 0.26 21.72 -4.93
CA LEU A 225 -0.19 20.74 -3.97
C LEU A 225 1.04 20.08 -3.34
N ASP A 226 1.01 19.78 -2.05
CA ASP A 226 2.01 18.89 -1.45
C ASP A 226 1.62 17.41 -1.59
N PHE A 227 2.46 16.51 -1.11
CA PHE A 227 2.16 15.07 -1.20
C PHE A 227 0.89 14.67 -0.46
N ASP A 228 0.61 15.26 0.70
CA ASP A 228 -0.61 14.96 1.46
C ASP A 228 -1.85 15.45 0.70
N ASP A 229 -1.77 16.63 0.06
CA ASP A 229 -2.85 17.18 -0.76
C ASP A 229 -3.18 16.33 -1.97
N LEU A 230 -2.21 15.59 -2.53
CA LEU A 230 -2.49 14.69 -3.65
C LEU A 230 -3.58 13.67 -3.32
N ILE A 231 -3.70 13.25 -2.06
CA ILE A 231 -4.74 12.32 -1.60
C ILE A 231 -5.94 13.06 -1.02
N LEU A 232 -5.71 14.12 -0.23
CA LEU A 232 -6.78 14.90 0.41
C LEU A 232 -7.67 15.63 -0.59
N MET A 233 -7.08 16.19 -1.66
CA MET A 233 -7.84 16.97 -2.64
C MET A 233 -8.87 16.14 -3.42
N PRO A 234 -8.60 14.91 -3.90
CA PRO A 234 -9.65 14.05 -4.46
C PRO A 234 -10.79 13.77 -3.49
N VAL A 235 -10.50 13.56 -2.19
CA VAL A 235 -11.53 13.38 -1.17
C VAL A 235 -12.43 14.61 -1.06
N LYS A 236 -11.83 15.80 -0.99
CA LYS A 236 -12.58 17.07 -0.96
C LYS A 236 -13.39 17.28 -2.23
N LEU A 237 -12.78 17.04 -3.41
CA LEU A 237 -13.43 17.16 -4.71
C LEU A 237 -14.66 16.23 -4.81
N PHE A 238 -14.52 14.98 -4.39
CA PHE A 238 -15.62 14.01 -4.45
C PHE A 238 -16.73 14.30 -3.44
N ARG A 239 -16.40 14.88 -2.28
CA ARG A 239 -17.41 15.35 -1.32
C ARG A 239 -18.17 16.56 -1.85
N GLN A 240 -17.49 17.47 -2.55
CA GLN A 240 -18.08 18.70 -3.07
C GLN A 240 -18.85 18.50 -4.37
N ASN A 241 -18.36 17.63 -5.28
CA ASN A 241 -18.88 17.49 -6.63
C ASN A 241 -19.37 16.06 -6.90
N GLU A 242 -20.69 15.90 -6.79
CA GLU A 242 -21.37 14.61 -6.98
C GLU A 242 -21.17 14.04 -8.40
N GLN A 243 -21.18 14.90 -9.43
CA GLN A 243 -21.00 14.43 -10.81
C GLN A 243 -19.62 13.86 -11.05
N VAL A 244 -18.58 14.49 -10.49
CA VAL A 244 -17.21 13.98 -10.57
C VAL A 244 -17.09 12.67 -9.80
N ARG A 245 -17.64 12.61 -8.58
CA ARG A 245 -17.66 11.38 -7.77
C ARG A 245 -18.36 10.24 -8.49
N ALA A 246 -19.57 10.48 -9.03
CA ALA A 246 -20.32 9.47 -9.76
C ALA A 246 -19.59 8.97 -11.01
N TYR A 247 -18.88 9.85 -11.72
CA TYR A 247 -18.06 9.47 -12.87
C TYR A 247 -16.97 8.47 -12.48
N TRP A 248 -16.18 8.77 -11.43
CA TRP A 248 -15.10 7.89 -10.99
C TRP A 248 -15.61 6.63 -10.32
N HIS A 249 -16.70 6.68 -9.58
CA HIS A 249 -17.40 5.52 -9.06
C HIS A 249 -17.87 4.57 -10.17
N LYS A 250 -18.47 5.10 -11.24
CA LYS A 250 -18.89 4.31 -12.40
C LYS A 250 -17.71 3.71 -13.15
N ARG A 251 -16.59 4.47 -13.24
CA ARG A 251 -15.37 4.02 -13.91
C ARG A 251 -14.69 2.90 -13.14
N PHE A 252 -14.47 3.07 -11.84
CA PHE A 252 -13.78 2.09 -11.01
C PHE A 252 -14.77 1.13 -10.34
N ARG A 253 -15.14 0.09 -11.06
CA ARG A 253 -16.06 -0.93 -10.57
C ARG A 253 -15.39 -1.92 -9.62
N HIS A 254 -14.11 -2.22 -9.85
CA HIS A 254 -13.33 -3.14 -9.04
C HIS A 254 -12.14 -2.40 -8.44
N VAL A 255 -12.20 -2.18 -7.14
CA VAL A 255 -11.15 -1.48 -6.37
C VAL A 255 -10.39 -2.51 -5.55
N LEU A 256 -9.08 -2.63 -5.82
CA LEU A 256 -8.18 -3.54 -5.11
C LEU A 256 -7.15 -2.73 -4.34
N VAL A 257 -6.90 -3.08 -3.08
CA VAL A 257 -5.94 -2.38 -2.21
C VAL A 257 -4.99 -3.39 -1.58
N ASP A 258 -3.69 -3.22 -1.82
CA ASP A 258 -2.63 -3.98 -1.18
C ASP A 258 -2.18 -3.30 0.12
N GLU A 259 -1.63 -4.08 1.06
CA GLU A 259 -1.13 -3.62 2.37
C GLU A 259 -2.14 -2.70 3.10
N TYR A 260 -3.40 -3.14 3.15
CA TYR A 260 -4.52 -2.32 3.66
C TYR A 260 -4.36 -1.89 5.12
N GLN A 261 -3.57 -2.62 5.93
CA GLN A 261 -3.22 -2.25 7.30
C GLN A 261 -2.42 -0.94 7.40
N ASP A 262 -1.78 -0.51 6.32
CA ASP A 262 -0.97 0.72 6.28
C ASP A 262 -1.76 1.93 5.75
N THR A 263 -3.08 1.77 5.58
CA THR A 263 -3.99 2.82 5.13
C THR A 263 -4.22 3.86 6.23
N ASN A 264 -4.18 5.15 5.88
CA ASN A 264 -4.59 6.24 6.76
C ASN A 264 -6.05 6.65 6.53
N ARG A 265 -6.57 7.54 7.39
CA ARG A 265 -7.98 7.97 7.33
C ARG A 265 -8.35 8.62 5.99
N THR A 266 -7.50 9.46 5.43
CA THR A 266 -7.78 10.14 4.14
C THR A 266 -7.80 9.15 2.98
N GLN A 267 -6.93 8.15 2.98
CA GLN A 267 -6.94 7.07 1.99
C GLN A 267 -8.19 6.20 2.11
N TYR A 268 -8.60 5.87 3.33
CA TYR A 268 -9.86 5.17 3.59
C TYR A 268 -11.07 5.96 3.08
N ASP A 269 -11.14 7.25 3.36
CA ASP A 269 -12.21 8.13 2.89
C ASP A 269 -12.30 8.16 1.36
N LEU A 270 -11.15 8.16 0.68
CA LEU A 270 -11.09 8.08 -0.78
C LEU A 270 -11.64 6.74 -1.30
N ILE A 271 -11.20 5.62 -0.72
CA ILE A 271 -11.69 4.28 -1.08
C ILE A 271 -13.21 4.22 -0.89
N ARG A 272 -13.70 4.65 0.27
CA ARG A 272 -15.13 4.68 0.59
C ARG A 272 -15.94 5.46 -0.45
N LEU A 273 -15.52 6.69 -0.77
CA LEU A 273 -16.19 7.53 -1.77
C LEU A 273 -16.21 6.91 -3.16
N LEU A 274 -15.11 6.27 -3.58
CA LEU A 274 -15.03 5.56 -4.86
C LEU A 274 -15.94 4.33 -4.91
N VAL A 275 -15.99 3.57 -3.81
CA VAL A 275 -16.72 2.30 -3.75
C VAL A 275 -18.22 2.52 -3.59
N THR A 276 -18.64 3.43 -2.69
CA THR A 276 -20.06 3.61 -2.31
C THR A 276 -20.73 4.83 -2.95
N ASN A 277 -20.03 5.57 -3.81
CA ASN A 277 -20.52 6.86 -4.33
C ASN A 277 -20.94 7.88 -3.24
N GLY A 278 -20.37 7.73 -2.06
CA GLY A 278 -20.65 8.59 -0.91
C GLY A 278 -21.80 8.12 -0.02
N ASP A 279 -22.47 7.03 -0.36
CA ASP A 279 -23.47 6.40 0.51
C ASP A 279 -22.81 5.85 1.78
N ASP A 280 -23.62 5.60 2.78
CA ASP A 280 -23.17 4.91 3.99
C ASP A 280 -22.75 3.48 3.65
N THR A 281 -21.59 3.06 4.16
CA THR A 281 -20.99 1.75 3.82
C THR A 281 -21.87 0.58 4.22
N GLN A 282 -22.58 0.66 5.35
CA GLN A 282 -23.45 -0.40 5.85
C GLN A 282 -24.78 -0.50 5.08
N SER A 283 -25.25 0.61 4.50
CA SER A 283 -26.47 0.65 3.70
C SER A 283 -26.22 0.47 2.21
N PHE A 284 -24.96 0.46 1.77
CA PHE A 284 -24.61 0.31 0.36
C PHE A 284 -24.81 -1.14 -0.11
N THR A 285 -25.72 -1.34 -1.04
CA THR A 285 -26.10 -2.66 -1.55
C THR A 285 -25.84 -2.87 -3.04
N ASP A 286 -25.44 -1.82 -3.78
CA ASP A 286 -25.18 -1.89 -5.22
C ASP A 286 -23.82 -2.54 -5.52
N TRP A 287 -23.72 -3.84 -5.25
CA TRP A 287 -22.56 -4.65 -5.53
C TRP A 287 -22.60 -5.37 -6.88
N GLU A 288 -23.64 -5.16 -7.66
CA GLU A 288 -23.75 -5.80 -8.97
C GLU A 288 -22.63 -5.31 -9.90
N TYR A 289 -21.82 -6.24 -10.39
CA TYR A 289 -20.62 -5.98 -11.21
C TYR A 289 -19.59 -5.05 -10.57
N ARG A 290 -19.52 -5.03 -9.23
CA ARG A 290 -18.64 -4.17 -8.45
C ARG A 290 -18.01 -4.93 -7.29
N SER A 291 -16.78 -4.58 -6.92
CA SER A 291 -16.14 -5.15 -5.73
C SER A 291 -15.15 -4.18 -5.07
N VAL A 292 -15.01 -4.34 -3.76
CA VAL A 292 -13.85 -3.84 -3.02
C VAL A 292 -13.09 -5.05 -2.45
N PHE A 293 -11.84 -5.18 -2.85
CA PHE A 293 -10.98 -6.31 -2.51
C PHE A 293 -9.74 -5.75 -1.82
N VAL A 294 -9.62 -5.98 -0.53
CA VAL A 294 -8.48 -5.48 0.25
C VAL A 294 -7.65 -6.64 0.78
N VAL A 295 -6.34 -6.49 0.73
CA VAL A 295 -5.39 -7.48 1.25
C VAL A 295 -4.52 -6.82 2.30
N GLY A 296 -4.39 -7.45 3.45
CA GLY A 296 -3.58 -6.90 4.52
C GLY A 296 -3.38 -7.87 5.68
N ASP A 297 -2.61 -7.40 6.64
CA ASP A 297 -2.29 -8.10 7.87
C ASP A 297 -2.07 -7.09 9.00
N ALA A 298 -2.98 -7.02 9.95
CA ALA A 298 -2.86 -6.13 11.10
C ALA A 298 -1.55 -6.34 11.87
N ASP A 299 -1.07 -7.59 11.94
CA ASP A 299 0.19 -7.95 12.61
C ASP A 299 1.44 -7.38 11.91
N GLN A 300 1.31 -6.93 10.65
CA GLN A 300 2.38 -6.30 9.86
C GLN A 300 2.28 -4.78 9.78
N SER A 301 1.40 -4.13 10.54
CA SER A 301 1.29 -2.67 10.57
C SER A 301 2.50 -2.05 11.28
N ILE A 302 3.42 -1.47 10.52
CA ILE A 302 4.66 -0.86 11.02
C ILE A 302 4.82 0.62 10.62
N TYR A 303 3.80 1.23 10.00
CA TYR A 303 3.83 2.60 9.49
C TYR A 303 2.94 3.57 10.29
N SER A 304 2.69 3.31 11.59
CA SER A 304 1.93 4.22 12.46
C SER A 304 2.53 5.63 12.53
N PHE A 305 3.86 5.77 12.40
CA PHE A 305 4.55 7.05 12.31
C PHE A 305 4.25 7.85 11.01
N ARG A 306 3.57 7.23 10.03
CA ARG A 306 3.03 7.87 8.82
C ARG A 306 1.52 7.99 8.87
N ALA A 307 0.95 8.04 10.06
CA ALA A 307 -0.50 8.08 10.30
C ALA A 307 -1.27 6.86 9.75
N ALA A 308 -0.59 5.73 9.49
CA ALA A 308 -1.27 4.47 9.21
C ALA A 308 -2.08 4.04 10.43
N ASP A 309 -3.30 3.56 10.16
CA ASP A 309 -4.26 3.17 11.18
C ASP A 309 -4.79 1.75 10.88
N PHE A 310 -4.21 0.76 11.55
CA PHE A 310 -4.60 -0.64 11.37
C PHE A 310 -6.04 -0.94 11.81
N THR A 311 -6.65 -0.05 12.61
CA THR A 311 -8.06 -0.19 13.01
C THR A 311 -9.01 -0.09 11.82
N ILE A 312 -8.57 0.54 10.72
CA ILE A 312 -9.29 0.58 9.45
C ILE A 312 -9.43 -0.84 8.87
N LEU A 313 -8.35 -1.65 8.91
CA LEU A 313 -8.42 -3.04 8.50
C LEU A 313 -9.31 -3.85 9.44
N MET A 314 -9.15 -3.67 10.75
CA MET A 314 -9.99 -4.36 11.76
C MET A 314 -11.47 -4.00 11.62
N GLY A 315 -11.78 -2.78 11.20
CA GLY A 315 -13.14 -2.30 10.97
C GLY A 315 -13.78 -2.73 9.66
N PHE A 316 -13.04 -3.39 8.74
CA PHE A 316 -13.53 -3.69 7.39
C PHE A 316 -14.84 -4.49 7.38
N GLN A 317 -14.96 -5.51 8.23
CA GLN A 317 -16.16 -6.34 8.33
C GLN A 317 -17.38 -5.53 8.76
N ARG A 318 -17.22 -4.61 9.71
CA ARG A 318 -18.29 -3.70 10.14
C ARG A 318 -18.66 -2.71 9.04
N ASP A 319 -17.67 -2.19 8.30
CA ASP A 319 -17.89 -1.11 7.34
C ASP A 319 -18.42 -1.64 6.01
N PHE A 320 -17.91 -2.74 5.51
CA PHE A 320 -18.25 -3.28 4.18
C PHE A 320 -18.73 -4.73 4.20
N GLY A 321 -18.35 -5.50 5.22
CA GLY A 321 -18.58 -6.93 5.27
C GLY A 321 -19.99 -7.34 5.68
N ASP A 322 -20.19 -8.63 5.87
CA ASP A 322 -21.46 -9.23 6.27
C ASP A 322 -21.65 -9.30 7.79
N CYS A 323 -20.70 -8.82 8.55
CA CYS A 323 -20.70 -8.82 10.03
C CYS A 323 -20.88 -10.22 10.67
N LEU A 324 -20.68 -11.30 9.91
CA LEU A 324 -20.75 -12.65 10.43
C LEU A 324 -19.43 -13.03 11.14
N PRO A 325 -19.47 -14.02 12.05
CA PRO A 325 -18.25 -14.59 12.65
C PRO A 325 -17.26 -15.07 11.57
N ASP A 326 -15.99 -15.12 11.92
CA ASP A 326 -14.88 -15.49 11.03
C ASP A 326 -15.07 -16.82 10.29
N ASP A 327 -15.71 -17.81 10.95
CA ASP A 327 -15.95 -19.14 10.37
C ASP A 327 -17.16 -19.16 9.39
N ASP A 328 -18.06 -18.19 9.50
CA ASP A 328 -19.31 -18.13 8.71
C ASP A 328 -19.30 -17.04 7.64
N THR A 329 -18.35 -16.08 7.72
CA THR A 329 -18.31 -14.94 6.82
C THR A 329 -17.96 -15.32 5.38
N ARG A 330 -18.63 -14.66 4.43
CA ARG A 330 -18.34 -14.76 2.99
C ARG A 330 -17.50 -13.59 2.49
N THR A 331 -17.24 -12.61 3.34
CA THR A 331 -16.54 -11.38 3.00
C THR A 331 -15.13 -11.31 3.57
N MET A 332 -14.63 -12.42 4.12
CA MET A 332 -13.24 -12.56 4.58
C MET A 332 -12.66 -13.93 4.19
N VAL A 333 -11.40 -13.92 3.80
CA VAL A 333 -10.60 -15.13 3.51
C VAL A 333 -9.25 -15.01 4.19
N LYS A 334 -8.80 -16.08 4.88
CA LYS A 334 -7.49 -16.14 5.52
C LYS A 334 -6.50 -16.94 4.67
N LEU A 335 -5.36 -16.31 4.33
CA LEU A 335 -4.23 -16.98 3.65
C LEU A 335 -3.19 -17.35 4.70
N GLU A 336 -3.18 -18.60 5.13
CA GLU A 336 -2.34 -19.10 6.22
C GLU A 336 -1.12 -19.89 5.74
N GLU A 337 -1.16 -20.47 4.53
CA GLU A 337 -0.03 -21.22 3.98
C GLU A 337 1.13 -20.29 3.66
N ASN A 338 2.30 -20.52 4.29
CA ASN A 338 3.49 -19.74 4.08
C ASN A 338 4.46 -20.44 3.14
N TYR A 339 4.81 -19.78 2.03
CA TYR A 339 5.73 -20.28 0.99
C TYR A 339 7.14 -19.68 1.09
N ARG A 340 7.37 -18.79 2.07
CA ARG A 340 8.63 -18.05 2.22
C ARG A 340 9.58 -18.70 3.20
N SER A 341 9.09 -18.99 4.41
CA SER A 341 9.89 -19.35 5.56
C SER A 341 9.75 -20.83 5.91
N THR A 342 10.76 -21.38 6.57
CA THR A 342 10.74 -22.72 7.15
C THR A 342 9.97 -22.75 8.45
N GLU A 343 9.60 -23.95 8.91
CA GLU A 343 8.78 -24.20 10.09
C GLU A 343 9.35 -23.52 11.35
N ASN A 344 10.63 -23.70 11.64
CA ASN A 344 11.28 -23.12 12.83
C ASN A 344 11.13 -21.58 12.90
N ILE A 345 11.18 -20.90 11.76
CA ILE A 345 10.98 -19.44 11.69
C ILE A 345 9.52 -19.10 11.99
N LEU A 346 8.59 -19.86 11.41
CA LEU A 346 7.16 -19.60 11.57
C LEU A 346 6.67 -19.91 13.01
N ASP A 347 7.21 -20.93 13.64
CA ASP A 347 6.86 -21.28 15.02
C ASP A 347 7.22 -20.14 15.98
N VAL A 348 8.43 -19.58 15.84
CA VAL A 348 8.83 -18.43 16.67
C VAL A 348 8.00 -17.19 16.33
N ALA A 349 7.72 -16.95 15.05
CA ALA A 349 6.88 -15.81 14.64
C ALA A 349 5.44 -15.94 15.17
N ASN A 350 4.84 -17.14 15.08
CA ASN A 350 3.50 -17.41 15.61
C ASN A 350 3.45 -17.19 17.12
N GLN A 351 4.42 -17.77 17.88
CA GLN A 351 4.50 -17.59 19.34
C GLN A 351 4.70 -16.12 19.74
N LEU A 352 5.53 -15.37 18.99
CA LEU A 352 5.75 -13.96 19.27
C LEU A 352 4.47 -13.14 19.08
N ILE A 353 3.74 -13.39 17.99
CA ILE A 353 2.57 -12.60 17.62
C ILE A 353 1.34 -12.91 18.47
N GLU A 354 1.28 -14.03 19.18
CA GLU A 354 0.23 -14.36 20.14
C GLU A 354 0.14 -13.35 21.30
N ASN A 355 1.20 -12.58 21.55
CA ASN A 355 1.17 -11.49 22.53
C ASN A 355 0.33 -10.27 22.08
N ASN A 356 0.00 -10.17 20.79
CA ASN A 356 -0.91 -9.13 20.30
C ASN A 356 -2.36 -9.52 20.59
N THR A 357 -3.08 -8.61 21.23
CA THR A 357 -4.50 -8.81 21.57
C THR A 357 -5.47 -8.23 20.54
N GLU A 358 -5.06 -7.20 19.80
CA GLU A 358 -5.87 -6.54 18.77
C GLU A 358 -5.46 -7.06 17.39
N ARG A 359 -6.01 -8.21 17.00
CA ARG A 359 -5.67 -8.86 15.73
C ARG A 359 -6.83 -9.70 15.18
N ILE A 360 -6.77 -10.03 13.90
CA ILE A 360 -7.58 -11.10 13.31
C ILE A 360 -6.77 -12.39 13.43
N ASP A 361 -7.29 -13.36 14.14
CA ASP A 361 -6.56 -14.61 14.40
C ASP A 361 -6.25 -15.36 13.11
N LYS A 362 -5.00 -15.74 12.98
CA LYS A 362 -4.47 -16.60 11.94
C LYS A 362 -3.20 -17.29 12.41
N VAL A 363 -2.90 -18.44 11.84
CA VAL A 363 -1.68 -19.21 12.14
C VAL A 363 -0.94 -19.47 10.82
N LEU A 364 0.32 -19.04 10.74
CA LEU A 364 1.14 -19.29 9.54
C LEU A 364 1.55 -20.77 9.52
N LYS A 365 1.12 -21.47 8.45
CA LYS A 365 1.37 -22.88 8.24
C LYS A 365 2.55 -23.09 7.28
N PRO A 366 3.61 -23.82 7.68
CA PRO A 366 4.77 -24.02 6.83
C PRO A 366 4.43 -24.91 5.62
N THR A 367 4.95 -24.52 4.43
CA THR A 367 4.96 -25.38 3.25
C THR A 367 6.38 -25.86 2.89
N ARG A 368 7.37 -25.43 3.68
CA ARG A 368 8.80 -25.70 3.45
C ARG A 368 9.39 -26.38 4.69
N GLY A 369 9.68 -27.52 4.81
CA GLY A 369 10.29 -28.28 5.92
C GLY A 369 10.83 -27.48 7.12
N SER A 370 11.38 -28.15 8.10
CA SER A 370 11.75 -27.56 9.41
C SER A 370 12.83 -26.46 9.31
N GLY A 371 13.81 -26.59 8.45
CA GLY A 371 14.89 -25.61 8.28
C GLY A 371 15.91 -25.62 9.43
N GLU A 372 16.78 -24.62 9.43
CA GLU A 372 17.81 -24.42 10.44
C GLU A 372 17.21 -23.88 11.75
N ALA A 373 17.85 -24.21 12.88
CA ALA A 373 17.49 -23.66 14.17
C ALA A 373 17.76 -22.15 14.24
N ILE A 374 16.87 -21.42 14.95
CA ILE A 374 17.09 -20.02 15.21
C ILE A 374 18.15 -19.86 16.29
N PHE A 375 19.15 -19.04 16.02
CA PHE A 375 20.24 -18.76 16.93
C PHE A 375 20.03 -17.41 17.63
N CYS A 376 20.12 -17.40 18.95
CA CYS A 376 20.05 -16.19 19.76
C CYS A 376 21.41 -15.91 20.39
N TYR A 377 21.92 -14.70 20.17
CA TYR A 377 23.21 -14.26 20.73
C TYR A 377 23.02 -12.98 21.53
N ARG A 378 23.63 -12.93 22.72
CA ARG A 378 23.68 -11.75 23.56
C ARG A 378 25.11 -11.24 23.59
N ALA A 379 25.32 -10.04 23.05
CA ALA A 379 26.61 -9.35 23.11
C ALA A 379 26.72 -8.47 24.37
N ASP A 380 27.94 -8.12 24.73
CA ASP A 380 28.22 -7.21 25.86
C ASP A 380 28.02 -5.73 25.45
N ASP A 381 28.25 -5.41 24.16
CA ASP A 381 28.06 -4.07 23.59
C ASP A 381 27.70 -4.17 22.07
N GLU A 382 27.41 -3.02 21.48
CA GLU A 382 27.06 -2.89 20.07
C GLU A 382 28.18 -3.26 19.11
N THR A 383 29.44 -3.13 19.52
CA THR A 383 30.59 -3.52 18.71
C THR A 383 30.74 -5.03 18.69
N ALA A 384 30.62 -5.68 19.84
CA ALA A 384 30.66 -7.15 19.94
C ALA A 384 29.49 -7.80 19.18
N GLU A 385 28.29 -7.16 19.19
CA GLU A 385 27.15 -7.58 18.37
C GLU A 385 27.50 -7.52 16.88
N ALA A 386 28.05 -6.41 16.41
CA ALA A 386 28.42 -6.21 15.01
C ALA A 386 29.53 -7.17 14.56
N GLU A 387 30.57 -7.41 15.38
CA GLU A 387 31.63 -8.39 15.12
C GLU A 387 31.05 -9.81 14.99
N PHE A 388 30.15 -10.18 15.89
CA PHE A 388 29.47 -11.48 15.81
C PHE A 388 28.69 -11.63 14.50
N VAL A 389 27.90 -10.62 14.09
CA VAL A 389 27.12 -10.63 12.84
C VAL A 389 28.03 -10.84 11.64
N VAL A 390 29.12 -10.08 11.54
CA VAL A 390 30.09 -10.20 10.43
C VAL A 390 30.76 -11.58 10.41
N GLN A 391 31.13 -12.11 11.59
CA GLN A 391 31.71 -13.45 11.70
C GLN A 391 30.72 -14.52 11.23
N GLN A 392 29.43 -14.42 11.59
CA GLN A 392 28.41 -15.38 11.14
C GLN A 392 28.21 -15.31 9.63
N ILE A 393 28.12 -14.11 9.04
CA ILE A 393 27.98 -13.94 7.59
C ILE A 393 29.16 -14.62 6.86
N ARG A 394 30.41 -14.37 7.29
CA ARG A 394 31.58 -15.00 6.71
C ARG A 394 31.61 -16.52 6.86
N THR A 395 31.19 -17.00 8.03
CA THR A 395 31.11 -18.45 8.29
C THR A 395 30.10 -19.12 7.35
N LEU A 396 28.94 -18.48 7.14
CA LEU A 396 27.90 -18.98 6.24
C LEU A 396 28.35 -18.92 4.77
N GLU A 397 28.97 -17.81 4.34
CA GLU A 397 29.52 -17.68 2.99
C GLU A 397 30.61 -18.79 2.71
N ALA A 398 31.50 -19.04 3.67
CA ALA A 398 32.51 -20.08 3.52
C ALA A 398 31.92 -21.51 3.45
N LYS A 399 30.82 -21.77 4.16
CA LYS A 399 30.10 -23.06 4.12
C LYS A 399 29.25 -23.24 2.88
N HIS A 400 28.75 -22.13 2.31
CA HIS A 400 27.79 -22.07 1.24
C HIS A 400 28.30 -21.14 0.12
N PRO A 401 29.20 -21.59 -0.76
CA PRO A 401 29.78 -20.75 -1.81
C PRO A 401 28.77 -20.15 -2.80
N GLU A 402 27.56 -20.71 -2.86
CA GLU A 402 26.44 -20.18 -3.64
C GLU A 402 25.81 -18.92 -3.03
N LEU A 403 26.08 -18.61 -1.75
CA LEU A 403 25.61 -17.40 -1.08
C LEU A 403 26.57 -16.24 -1.39
N HIS A 404 26.07 -15.26 -2.11
CA HIS A 404 26.77 -13.99 -2.29
C HIS A 404 26.22 -12.94 -1.29
N TRP A 405 26.96 -11.87 -1.05
CA TRP A 405 26.65 -10.83 -0.06
C TRP A 405 25.20 -10.31 -0.11
N GLY A 406 24.62 -10.19 -1.29
CA GLY A 406 23.22 -9.77 -1.46
C GLY A 406 22.16 -10.77 -0.97
N LYS A 407 22.55 -11.94 -0.43
CA LYS A 407 21.65 -12.92 0.19
C LYS A 407 21.49 -12.74 1.70
N PHE A 408 22.27 -11.85 2.30
CA PHE A 408 22.22 -11.53 3.71
C PHE A 408 21.47 -10.22 3.93
N ALA A 409 20.73 -10.12 5.05
CA ALA A 409 20.06 -8.90 5.47
C ALA A 409 20.22 -8.74 6.99
N ILE A 410 20.57 -7.54 7.43
CA ILE A 410 20.64 -7.17 8.84
C ILE A 410 19.49 -6.20 9.11
N LEU A 411 18.60 -6.55 10.02
CA LEU A 411 17.45 -5.74 10.39
C LEU A 411 17.68 -5.12 11.77
N TYR A 412 17.42 -3.83 11.91
CA TYR A 412 17.55 -3.08 13.15
C TYR A 412 16.37 -2.13 13.35
N ARG A 413 16.14 -1.70 14.58
CA ARG A 413 14.96 -0.88 14.95
C ARG A 413 15.14 0.60 14.61
N THR A 414 16.32 1.15 14.81
CA THR A 414 16.60 2.59 14.62
C THR A 414 17.88 2.80 13.80
N ASN A 415 17.90 3.88 12.99
CA ASN A 415 19.08 4.21 12.18
C ASN A 415 20.37 4.43 12.99
N ALA A 416 20.26 4.76 14.27
CA ALA A 416 21.44 4.90 15.14
C ALA A 416 22.19 3.57 15.31
N GLN A 417 21.48 2.44 15.28
CA GLN A 417 22.07 1.10 15.42
C GLN A 417 22.90 0.69 14.19
N SER A 418 22.63 1.23 13.00
CA SER A 418 23.35 0.86 11.79
C SER A 418 24.85 1.25 11.85
N ARG A 419 25.19 2.32 12.59
CA ARG A 419 26.54 2.87 12.60
C ARG A 419 27.60 1.86 13.07
N ALA A 420 27.35 1.16 14.18
CA ALA A 420 28.26 0.15 14.70
C ALA A 420 28.42 -1.02 13.69
N LEU A 421 27.32 -1.43 13.07
CA LEU A 421 27.34 -2.47 12.04
C LEU A 421 28.12 -2.02 10.78
N GLU A 422 27.89 -0.81 10.29
CA GLU A 422 28.59 -0.23 9.14
C GLU A 422 30.11 -0.13 9.40
N ASP A 423 30.51 0.39 10.57
CA ASP A 423 31.91 0.52 10.95
C ASP A 423 32.63 -0.85 10.96
N VAL A 424 31.99 -1.89 11.48
CA VAL A 424 32.58 -3.25 11.52
C VAL A 424 32.58 -3.91 10.13
N LEU A 425 31.49 -3.77 9.34
CA LEU A 425 31.42 -4.29 7.97
C LEU A 425 32.54 -3.69 7.11
N VAL A 426 32.76 -2.36 7.18
CA VAL A 426 33.82 -1.67 6.45
C VAL A 426 35.20 -2.16 6.91
N ARG A 427 35.44 -2.29 8.24
CA ARG A 427 36.70 -2.79 8.80
C ARG A 427 37.06 -4.20 8.28
N HIS A 428 36.05 -5.03 8.15
CA HIS A 428 36.18 -6.40 7.64
C HIS A 428 36.03 -6.52 6.12
N GLN A 429 35.95 -5.41 5.39
CA GLN A 429 35.79 -5.41 3.92
C GLN A 429 34.60 -6.24 3.41
N VAL A 430 33.50 -6.22 4.14
CA VAL A 430 32.22 -6.78 3.71
C VAL A 430 31.45 -5.66 3.00
N PRO A 431 31.01 -5.87 1.74
CA PRO A 431 30.39 -4.82 0.93
C PRO A 431 28.99 -4.42 1.41
#